data_fe1710e21dd5e362fcae068f15fbd176
#
_entry.id   fe1710e21dd5e362fcae068f15fbd176
#
_cell.length_a   1.000
_cell.length_b   1.000
_cell.length_c   1.000
_cell.angle_alpha   90.00
_cell.angle_beta   90.00
_cell.angle_gamma   90.00
#
_symmetry.space_group_name_H-M   'P 1'
#
loop_
_entity.id
_entity.type
_entity.pdbx_description
1 polymer ?
#
loop_
_entity_poly.entity_id
_entity_poly.type
_entity_poly.pdbx_seq_one_letter_code
_entity_poly.pdbx_strand_id
1 'polypeptide(L)'
;MLSGLLITVNWYIYIYMVTHNQATEASLGYYMMPLMNVAIAVLFLHERLSPAKMVALLLVVIGVVLLTKQTGALPLSTLLMAASFCLYSLIKKQVPLPATISLALETLCVAPFAAIYLLLSPHILTQNGPTVTSLIIASGSVTVVPLALFAVATKNTQFMTLGFIQYLNPTMQLLVAVFVLHEPLIWHKIVVFVFIWAGIAVFVLESIYQYRHLRQNHNTTLRQSR
;
A
#
# COMPACT_ATOMS: atom_id res chain seq x y z
N MET A 1 -13.63 -1.13 -14.11
CA MET A 1 -12.68 -1.00 -15.23
C MET A 1 -11.52 -0.04 -14.88
N LEU A 2 -11.76 1.21 -14.47
CA LEU A 2 -10.68 2.16 -14.16
C LEU A 2 -9.75 1.67 -13.04
N SER A 3 -10.28 1.06 -11.98
CA SER A 3 -9.48 0.47 -10.89
C SER A 3 -8.57 -0.66 -11.38
N GLY A 4 -9.06 -1.55 -12.26
CA GLY A 4 -8.24 -2.60 -12.87
C GLY A 4 -7.09 -2.04 -13.71
N LEU A 5 -7.35 -0.99 -14.47
CA LEU A 5 -6.31 -0.31 -15.25
C LEU A 5 -5.24 0.33 -14.33
N LEU A 6 -5.67 1.03 -13.28
CA LEU A 6 -4.76 1.69 -12.33
C LEU A 6 -3.85 0.70 -11.61
N ILE A 7 -4.37 -0.44 -11.17
CA ILE A 7 -3.55 -1.45 -10.51
C ILE A 7 -2.59 -2.14 -11.50
N THR A 8 -3.02 -2.36 -12.74
CA THR A 8 -2.16 -2.90 -13.81
C THR A 8 -1.01 -1.93 -14.12
N VAL A 9 -1.30 -0.63 -14.26
CA VAL A 9 -0.28 0.41 -14.46
C VAL A 9 0.69 0.46 -13.29
N ASN A 10 0.17 0.37 -12.05
CA ASN A 10 1.00 0.34 -10.85
C ASN A 10 1.99 -0.83 -10.88
N TRP A 11 1.52 -2.04 -11.14
CA TRP A 11 2.35 -3.24 -11.23
C TRP A 11 3.35 -3.17 -12.39
N TYR A 12 2.94 -2.64 -13.54
CA TYR A 12 3.83 -2.44 -14.68
C TYR A 12 4.99 -1.51 -14.32
N ILE A 13 4.70 -0.36 -13.69
CA ILE A 13 5.74 0.60 -13.27
C ILE A 13 6.68 -0.06 -12.25
N TYR A 14 6.14 -0.79 -11.26
CA TYR A 14 6.93 -1.50 -10.27
C TYR A 14 7.89 -2.51 -10.90
N ILE A 15 7.37 -3.39 -11.76
CA ILE A 15 8.17 -4.40 -12.46
C ILE A 15 9.23 -3.73 -13.32
N TYR A 16 8.84 -2.69 -14.07
CA TYR A 16 9.78 -1.92 -14.89
C TYR A 16 10.94 -1.36 -14.05
N MET A 17 10.64 -0.72 -12.93
CA MET A 17 11.67 -0.15 -12.04
C MET A 17 12.61 -1.23 -11.49
N VAL A 18 12.07 -2.36 -11.03
CA VAL A 18 12.88 -3.46 -10.48
C VAL A 18 13.78 -4.09 -11.55
N THR A 19 13.26 -4.31 -12.76
CA THR A 19 14.04 -4.90 -13.87
C THR A 19 15.11 -3.97 -14.45
N HIS A 20 14.98 -2.64 -14.23
CA HIS A 20 15.95 -1.63 -14.67
C HIS A 20 16.87 -1.13 -13.55
N ASN A 21 17.09 -1.96 -12.50
CA ASN A 21 17.95 -1.64 -11.36
C ASN A 21 17.54 -0.38 -10.57
N GLN A 22 16.24 -0.04 -10.57
CA GLN A 22 15.65 1.06 -9.81
C GLN A 22 14.84 0.54 -8.60
N ALA A 23 15.23 -0.60 -8.02
CA ALA A 23 14.51 -1.20 -6.89
C ALA A 23 14.48 -0.29 -5.65
N THR A 24 15.56 0.46 -5.39
CA THR A 24 15.61 1.46 -4.31
C THR A 24 14.57 2.55 -4.50
N GLU A 25 14.41 3.04 -5.74
CA GLU A 25 13.42 4.06 -6.09
C GLU A 25 11.99 3.51 -6.03
N ALA A 26 11.77 2.26 -6.44
CA ALA A 26 10.50 1.58 -6.27
C ALA A 26 10.13 1.45 -4.78
N SER A 27 11.11 1.16 -3.91
CA SER A 27 10.87 1.09 -2.47
C SER A 27 10.45 2.44 -1.87
N LEU A 28 10.97 3.57 -2.38
CA LEU A 28 10.50 4.91 -2.00
C LEU A 28 9.00 5.10 -2.29
N GLY A 29 8.48 4.55 -3.38
CA GLY A 29 7.07 4.60 -3.70
C GLY A 29 6.21 3.97 -2.61
N TYR A 30 6.65 2.87 -2.02
CA TYR A 30 5.93 2.22 -0.90
C TYR A 30 5.88 3.10 0.35
N TYR A 31 6.88 3.96 0.61
CA TYR A 31 6.82 4.92 1.70
C TYR A 31 5.91 6.12 1.39
N MET A 32 5.78 6.48 0.11
CA MET A 32 4.92 7.59 -0.31
C MET A 32 3.45 7.21 -0.40
N MET A 33 3.11 5.96 -0.74
CA MET A 33 1.72 5.50 -0.85
C MET A 33 0.87 5.82 0.39
N PRO A 34 1.30 5.49 1.62
CA PRO A 34 0.52 5.81 2.81
C PRO A 34 0.30 7.31 3.02
N LEU A 35 1.32 8.15 2.73
CA LEU A 35 1.18 9.60 2.80
C LEU A 35 0.13 10.12 1.82
N MET A 36 0.17 9.63 0.59
CA MET A 36 -0.81 10.01 -0.43
C MET A 36 -2.22 9.51 -0.05
N ASN A 37 -2.35 8.32 0.56
CA ASN A 37 -3.63 7.84 1.07
C ASN A 37 -4.18 8.74 2.17
N VAL A 38 -3.34 9.21 3.10
CA VAL A 38 -3.76 10.17 4.13
C VAL A 38 -4.15 11.51 3.51
N ALA A 39 -3.38 12.01 2.54
CA ALA A 39 -3.73 13.23 1.81
C ALA A 39 -5.07 13.10 1.09
N ILE A 40 -5.31 11.99 0.40
CA ILE A 40 -6.58 11.69 -0.26
C ILE A 40 -7.72 11.58 0.75
N ALA A 41 -7.51 10.94 1.91
CA ALA A 41 -8.51 10.82 2.96
C ALA A 41 -8.99 12.21 3.44
N VAL A 42 -8.06 13.13 3.63
CA VAL A 42 -8.38 14.49 4.07
C VAL A 42 -9.00 15.32 2.96
N LEU A 43 -8.40 15.33 1.76
CA LEU A 43 -8.80 16.23 0.68
C LEU A 43 -10.09 15.79 -0.03
N PHE A 44 -10.27 14.49 -0.26
CA PHE A 44 -11.37 13.96 -1.06
C PHE A 44 -12.45 13.26 -0.24
N LEU A 45 -12.09 12.60 0.86
CA LEU A 45 -13.05 11.90 1.73
C LEU A 45 -13.45 12.75 2.95
N HIS A 46 -12.84 13.95 3.12
CA HIS A 46 -13.11 14.87 4.21
C HIS A 46 -12.96 14.21 5.60
N GLU A 47 -12.06 13.22 5.72
CA GLU A 47 -11.75 12.60 7.00
C GLU A 47 -11.05 13.62 7.91
N ARG A 48 -11.51 13.73 9.16
CA ARG A 48 -10.97 14.73 10.10
C ARG A 48 -9.65 14.26 10.70
N LEU A 49 -8.65 15.14 10.67
CA LEU A 49 -7.39 14.95 11.38
C LEU A 49 -7.53 15.43 12.83
N SER A 50 -7.31 14.52 13.79
CA SER A 50 -7.07 14.96 15.16
C SER A 50 -5.66 15.56 15.28
N PRO A 51 -5.39 16.41 16.31
CA PRO A 51 -4.04 16.95 16.52
C PRO A 51 -2.96 15.87 16.64
N ALA A 52 -3.26 14.76 17.29
CA ALA A 52 -2.33 13.63 17.41
C ALA A 52 -2.06 12.95 16.05
N LYS A 53 -3.09 12.77 15.21
CA LYS A 53 -2.93 12.25 13.85
C LYS A 53 -2.12 13.21 12.97
N MET A 54 -2.23 14.52 13.19
CA MET A 54 -1.39 15.51 12.51
C MET A 54 0.08 15.39 12.92
N VAL A 55 0.37 15.21 14.21
CA VAL A 55 1.74 14.95 14.69
C VAL A 55 2.27 13.65 14.09
N ALA A 56 1.48 12.57 14.06
CA ALA A 56 1.85 11.31 13.43
C ALA A 56 2.22 11.52 11.95
N LEU A 57 1.40 12.26 11.21
CA LEU A 57 1.64 12.56 9.80
C LEU A 57 2.94 13.36 9.60
N LEU A 58 3.18 14.38 10.43
CA LEU A 58 4.40 15.19 10.37
C LEU A 58 5.66 14.34 10.60
N LEU A 59 5.64 13.44 11.59
CA LEU A 59 6.77 12.54 11.87
C LEU A 59 7.07 11.66 10.64
N VAL A 60 6.05 11.13 10.01
CA VAL A 60 6.21 10.29 8.81
C VAL A 60 6.71 11.12 7.63
N VAL A 61 6.19 12.35 7.42
CA VAL A 61 6.67 13.25 6.37
C VAL A 61 8.16 13.56 6.56
N ILE A 62 8.60 13.83 7.80
CA ILE A 62 10.01 14.04 8.09
C ILE A 62 10.84 12.81 7.71
N GLY A 63 10.39 11.60 8.09
CA GLY A 63 11.05 10.35 7.71
C GLY A 63 11.20 10.20 6.20
N VAL A 64 10.12 10.44 5.43
CA VAL A 64 10.15 10.33 3.96
C VAL A 64 11.03 11.40 3.32
N VAL A 65 11.01 12.65 3.82
CA VAL A 65 11.89 13.72 3.33
C VAL A 65 13.37 13.39 3.59
N LEU A 66 13.70 12.85 4.76
CA LEU A 66 15.05 12.39 5.06
C LEU A 66 15.48 11.26 4.10
N LEU A 67 14.61 10.28 3.86
CA LEU A 67 14.88 9.20 2.93
C LEU A 67 15.11 9.72 1.50
N THR A 68 14.26 10.64 1.04
CA THR A 68 14.37 11.25 -0.29
C THR A 68 15.68 12.03 -0.47
N LYS A 69 16.11 12.78 0.56
CA LYS A 69 17.39 13.50 0.50
C LYS A 69 18.60 12.56 0.43
N GLN A 70 18.50 11.36 0.99
CA GLN A 70 19.58 10.37 0.96
C GLN A 70 19.68 9.64 -0.38
N THR A 71 18.57 9.44 -1.06
CA THR A 71 18.50 8.72 -2.34
C THR A 71 18.62 9.63 -3.56
N GLY A 72 18.57 10.94 -3.38
CA GLY A 72 18.58 11.94 -4.45
C GLY A 72 17.18 12.43 -4.85
N ALA A 73 16.99 12.84 -6.09
CA ALA A 73 15.72 13.36 -6.58
C ALA A 73 14.62 12.28 -6.60
N LEU A 74 13.38 12.69 -6.29
CA LEU A 74 12.23 11.82 -6.45
C LEU A 74 11.96 11.55 -7.93
N PRO A 75 12.09 10.31 -8.41
CA PRO A 75 11.84 10.02 -9.81
C PRO A 75 10.34 10.03 -10.11
N LEU A 76 9.99 10.45 -11.32
CA LEU A 76 8.59 10.50 -11.77
C LEU A 76 7.89 9.13 -11.67
N SER A 77 8.61 8.05 -11.95
CA SER A 77 8.14 6.67 -11.82
C SER A 77 7.64 6.34 -10.40
N THR A 78 8.38 6.77 -9.37
CA THR A 78 8.00 6.60 -7.96
C THR A 78 6.68 7.31 -7.64
N LEU A 79 6.54 8.57 -8.09
CA LEU A 79 5.31 9.34 -7.89
C LEU A 79 4.12 8.73 -8.64
N LEU A 80 4.30 8.32 -9.89
CA LEU A 80 3.26 7.67 -10.68
C LEU A 80 2.83 6.34 -10.07
N MET A 81 3.78 5.55 -9.56
CA MET A 81 3.50 4.30 -8.88
C MET A 81 2.67 4.54 -7.60
N ALA A 82 3.06 5.49 -6.76
CA ALA A 82 2.31 5.83 -5.56
C ALA A 82 0.92 6.40 -5.89
N ALA A 83 0.82 7.31 -6.86
CA ALA A 83 -0.45 7.92 -7.28
C ALA A 83 -1.43 6.90 -7.86
N SER A 84 -0.98 6.02 -8.75
CA SER A 84 -1.83 4.99 -9.37
C SER A 84 -2.41 4.04 -8.32
N PHE A 85 -1.63 3.63 -7.31
CA PHE A 85 -2.11 2.80 -6.22
C PHE A 85 -3.11 3.52 -5.31
N CYS A 86 -2.85 4.78 -4.99
CA CYS A 86 -3.74 5.58 -4.15
C CYS A 86 -5.08 5.85 -4.85
N LEU A 87 -5.06 6.17 -6.14
CA LEU A 87 -6.28 6.32 -6.94
C LEU A 87 -7.04 5.00 -7.07
N TYR A 88 -6.34 3.87 -7.28
CA TYR A 88 -6.94 2.55 -7.21
C TYR A 88 -7.68 2.33 -5.89
N SER A 89 -7.01 2.59 -4.77
CA SER A 89 -7.57 2.43 -3.42
C SER A 89 -8.81 3.33 -3.19
N LEU A 90 -8.75 4.58 -3.65
CA LEU A 90 -9.88 5.52 -3.56
C LEU A 90 -11.10 5.03 -4.35
N ILE A 91 -10.90 4.61 -5.60
CA ILE A 91 -11.98 4.07 -6.43
C ILE A 91 -12.56 2.80 -5.78
N LYS A 92 -11.69 1.92 -5.30
CA LYS A 92 -12.08 0.69 -4.61
C LYS A 92 -12.98 0.96 -3.41
N LYS A 93 -12.69 2.03 -2.65
CA LYS A 93 -13.53 2.46 -1.52
C LYS A 93 -14.89 2.95 -1.96
N GLN A 94 -14.98 3.67 -3.06
CA GLN A 94 -16.22 4.31 -3.54
C GLN A 94 -17.15 3.38 -4.33
N VAL A 95 -16.61 2.32 -4.94
CA VAL A 95 -17.41 1.40 -5.77
C VAL A 95 -18.39 0.62 -4.89
N PRO A 96 -19.72 0.66 -5.15
CA PRO A 96 -20.76 0.00 -4.33
C PRO A 96 -20.90 -1.51 -4.65
N LEU A 97 -19.80 -2.22 -4.81
CA LEU A 97 -19.75 -3.66 -5.04
C LEU A 97 -18.98 -4.36 -3.91
N PRO A 98 -19.32 -5.61 -3.56
CA PRO A 98 -18.48 -6.43 -2.69
C PRO A 98 -17.02 -6.48 -3.18
N ALA A 99 -16.06 -6.49 -2.25
CA ALA A 99 -14.64 -6.43 -2.59
C ALA A 99 -14.20 -7.55 -3.54
N THR A 100 -14.70 -8.76 -3.34
CA THR A 100 -14.41 -9.95 -4.16
C THR A 100 -14.97 -9.82 -5.57
N ILE A 101 -16.20 -9.34 -5.72
CA ILE A 101 -16.83 -9.13 -7.04
C ILE A 101 -16.08 -8.03 -7.81
N SER A 102 -15.75 -6.92 -7.12
CA SER A 102 -14.97 -5.85 -7.73
C SER A 102 -13.60 -6.35 -8.23
N LEU A 103 -12.91 -7.20 -7.44
CA LEU A 103 -11.63 -7.77 -7.83
C LEU A 103 -11.77 -8.73 -9.04
N ALA A 104 -12.79 -9.58 -9.03
CA ALA A 104 -13.06 -10.49 -10.15
C ALA A 104 -13.34 -9.73 -11.46
N LEU A 105 -14.14 -8.66 -11.41
CA LEU A 105 -14.41 -7.82 -12.59
C LEU A 105 -13.15 -7.11 -13.09
N GLU A 106 -12.27 -6.63 -12.20
CA GLU A 106 -10.99 -6.05 -12.57
C GLU A 106 -10.10 -7.05 -13.30
N THR A 107 -10.00 -8.26 -12.76
CA THR A 107 -9.24 -9.36 -13.39
C THR A 107 -9.82 -9.74 -14.75
N LEU A 108 -11.15 -9.88 -14.87
CA LEU A 108 -11.83 -10.18 -16.13
C LEU A 108 -11.62 -9.10 -17.19
N CYS A 109 -11.53 -7.83 -16.80
CA CYS A 109 -11.24 -6.74 -17.74
C CYS A 109 -9.81 -6.78 -18.30
N VAL A 110 -8.85 -7.26 -17.52
CA VAL A 110 -7.42 -7.32 -17.91
C VAL A 110 -7.08 -8.66 -18.56
N ALA A 111 -7.76 -9.73 -18.20
CA ALA A 111 -7.49 -11.08 -18.66
C ALA A 111 -7.43 -11.24 -20.21
N PRO A 112 -8.34 -10.66 -21.01
CA PRO A 112 -8.26 -10.80 -22.48
C PRO A 112 -6.99 -10.17 -23.05
N PHE A 113 -6.53 -9.03 -22.53
CA PHE A 113 -5.28 -8.40 -22.97
C PHE A 113 -4.07 -9.26 -22.60
N ALA A 114 -4.05 -9.82 -21.39
CA ALA A 114 -3.02 -10.75 -20.96
C ALA A 114 -3.02 -12.03 -21.80
N ALA A 115 -4.19 -12.58 -22.13
CA ALA A 115 -4.32 -13.75 -22.98
C ALA A 115 -3.80 -13.48 -24.40
N ILE A 116 -4.17 -12.36 -25.01
CA ILE A 116 -3.66 -11.95 -26.33
C ILE A 116 -2.14 -11.81 -26.27
N TYR A 117 -1.59 -11.16 -25.25
CA TYR A 117 -0.16 -11.00 -25.09
C TYR A 117 0.58 -12.35 -25.00
N LEU A 118 0.05 -13.31 -24.23
CA LEU A 118 0.61 -14.65 -24.12
C LEU A 118 0.52 -15.45 -25.42
N LEU A 119 -0.58 -15.31 -26.16
CA LEU A 119 -0.75 -15.96 -27.48
C LEU A 119 0.23 -15.42 -28.52
N LEU A 120 0.51 -14.11 -28.48
CA LEU A 120 1.47 -13.48 -29.39
C LEU A 120 2.93 -13.74 -28.97
N SER A 121 3.17 -14.12 -27.72
CA SER A 121 4.51 -14.34 -27.16
C SER A 121 4.61 -15.68 -26.43
N PRO A 122 4.39 -16.83 -27.09
CA PRO A 122 4.34 -18.15 -26.44
C PRO A 122 5.65 -18.55 -25.78
N HIS A 123 6.77 -18.00 -26.23
CA HIS A 123 8.09 -18.32 -25.67
C HIS A 123 8.26 -17.88 -24.21
N ILE A 124 7.48 -16.90 -23.71
CA ILE A 124 7.57 -16.42 -22.32
C ILE A 124 7.32 -17.55 -21.33
N LEU A 125 6.41 -18.46 -21.64
CA LEU A 125 6.10 -19.62 -20.81
C LEU A 125 7.02 -20.82 -21.05
N THR A 126 7.68 -20.91 -22.23
CA THR A 126 8.43 -22.12 -22.62
C THR A 126 9.93 -21.98 -22.52
N GLN A 127 10.49 -20.77 -22.63
CA GLN A 127 11.97 -20.55 -22.67
C GLN A 127 12.67 -20.84 -21.34
N ASN A 128 11.96 -20.68 -20.21
CA ASN A 128 12.58 -20.74 -18.87
C ASN A 128 12.42 -22.10 -18.17
N GLY A 129 11.91 -23.11 -18.85
CA GLY A 129 11.67 -24.44 -18.30
C GLY A 129 10.43 -24.55 -17.40
N PRO A 130 10.00 -25.78 -17.08
CA PRO A 130 8.73 -26.03 -16.38
C PRO A 130 8.68 -25.45 -14.96
N THR A 131 9.83 -25.41 -14.27
CA THR A 131 9.91 -24.86 -12.90
C THR A 131 9.59 -23.37 -12.87
N VAL A 132 10.19 -22.59 -13.76
CA VAL A 132 9.94 -21.14 -13.83
C VAL A 132 8.51 -20.86 -14.27
N THR A 133 8.00 -21.61 -15.24
CA THR A 133 6.59 -21.51 -15.68
C THR A 133 5.62 -21.79 -14.53
N SER A 134 5.86 -22.82 -13.72
CA SER A 134 5.03 -23.11 -12.55
C SER A 134 5.09 -22.01 -11.48
N LEU A 135 6.25 -21.41 -11.26
CA LEU A 135 6.41 -20.27 -10.35
C LEU A 135 5.66 -19.01 -10.85
N ILE A 136 5.68 -18.74 -12.16
CA ILE A 136 4.93 -17.63 -12.75
C ILE A 136 3.42 -17.84 -12.53
N ILE A 137 2.91 -19.05 -12.77
CA ILE A 137 1.50 -19.37 -12.53
C ILE A 137 1.14 -19.28 -11.04
N ALA A 138 1.99 -19.81 -10.17
CA ALA A 138 1.80 -19.77 -8.73
C ALA A 138 1.81 -18.33 -8.18
N SER A 139 2.65 -17.44 -8.74
CA SER A 139 2.74 -16.04 -8.31
C SER A 139 1.40 -15.30 -8.41
N GLY A 140 0.60 -15.59 -9.45
CA GLY A 140 -0.75 -15.03 -9.60
C GLY A 140 -1.66 -15.45 -8.44
N SER A 141 -1.68 -16.73 -8.08
CA SER A 141 -2.48 -17.24 -6.97
C SER A 141 -2.06 -16.66 -5.62
N VAL A 142 -0.76 -16.55 -5.37
CA VAL A 142 -0.21 -15.95 -4.14
C VAL A 142 -0.56 -14.46 -4.04
N THR A 143 -0.60 -13.74 -5.16
CA THR A 143 -0.92 -12.31 -5.19
C THR A 143 -2.40 -12.02 -4.96
N VAL A 144 -3.31 -12.92 -5.36
CA VAL A 144 -4.76 -12.74 -5.21
C VAL A 144 -5.17 -12.61 -3.74
N VAL A 145 -4.58 -13.39 -2.84
CA VAL A 145 -4.97 -13.40 -1.42
C VAL A 145 -4.74 -12.05 -0.74
N PRO A 146 -3.51 -11.46 -0.73
CA PRO A 146 -3.30 -10.16 -0.12
C PRO A 146 -4.09 -9.05 -0.82
N LEU A 147 -4.27 -9.12 -2.15
CA LEU A 147 -5.04 -8.11 -2.88
C LEU A 147 -6.54 -8.17 -2.52
N ALA A 148 -7.11 -9.37 -2.32
CA ALA A 148 -8.47 -9.54 -1.86
C ALA A 148 -8.65 -9.02 -0.41
N LEU A 149 -7.73 -9.34 0.50
CA LEU A 149 -7.74 -8.84 1.86
C LEU A 149 -7.62 -7.31 1.90
N PHE A 150 -6.75 -6.74 1.08
CA PHE A 150 -6.62 -5.28 0.94
C PHE A 150 -7.92 -4.64 0.43
N ALA A 151 -8.58 -5.25 -0.57
CA ALA A 151 -9.84 -4.76 -1.10
C ALA A 151 -10.96 -4.78 -0.05
N VAL A 152 -11.01 -5.81 0.80
CA VAL A 152 -11.94 -5.89 1.93
C VAL A 152 -11.60 -4.83 2.98
N ALA A 153 -10.33 -4.69 3.35
CA ALA A 153 -9.88 -3.69 4.31
C ALA A 153 -10.21 -2.27 3.85
N THR A 154 -9.99 -1.95 2.57
CA THR A 154 -10.28 -0.63 2.00
C THR A 154 -11.75 -0.24 2.14
N LYS A 155 -12.67 -1.21 2.03
CA LYS A 155 -14.12 -0.96 2.16
C LYS A 155 -14.57 -0.79 3.60
N ASN A 156 -13.97 -1.51 4.51
CA ASN A 156 -14.44 -1.61 5.89
C ASN A 156 -13.66 -0.73 6.88
N THR A 157 -12.60 -0.05 6.42
CA THR A 157 -11.71 0.76 7.27
C THR A 157 -11.69 2.22 6.79
N GLN A 158 -11.45 3.15 7.70
CA GLN A 158 -11.17 4.54 7.33
C GLN A 158 -9.92 4.61 6.44
N PHE A 159 -9.96 5.44 5.40
CA PHE A 159 -8.90 5.49 4.41
C PHE A 159 -7.56 5.97 5.00
N MET A 160 -7.64 6.88 5.97
CA MET A 160 -6.49 7.32 6.76
C MET A 160 -5.85 6.17 7.55
N THR A 161 -6.66 5.35 8.24
CA THR A 161 -6.17 4.17 8.98
C THR A 161 -5.51 3.17 8.04
N LEU A 162 -6.10 2.94 6.87
CA LEU A 162 -5.51 2.10 5.83
C LEU A 162 -4.12 2.62 5.42
N GLY A 163 -3.98 3.94 5.22
CA GLY A 163 -2.69 4.56 4.93
C GLY A 163 -1.63 4.26 5.99
N PHE A 164 -1.95 4.42 7.27
CA PHE A 164 -0.98 4.13 8.34
C PHE A 164 -0.63 2.64 8.45
N ILE A 165 -1.60 1.73 8.27
CA ILE A 165 -1.33 0.28 8.27
C ILE A 165 -0.39 -0.13 7.13
N GLN A 166 -0.44 0.54 5.99
CA GLN A 166 0.43 0.25 4.86
C GLN A 166 1.92 0.45 5.16
N TYR A 167 2.29 1.23 6.19
CA TYR A 167 3.69 1.33 6.64
C TYR A 167 4.25 0.03 7.22
N LEU A 168 3.40 -0.96 7.52
CA LEU A 168 3.87 -2.31 7.86
C LEU A 168 4.62 -2.96 6.69
N ASN A 169 4.22 -2.67 5.45
CA ASN A 169 4.85 -3.29 4.28
C ASN A 169 6.35 -2.93 4.16
N PRO A 170 6.78 -1.64 4.08
CA PRO A 170 8.20 -1.31 4.05
C PRO A 170 8.94 -1.74 5.32
N THR A 171 8.26 -1.81 6.46
CA THR A 171 8.82 -2.35 7.70
C THR A 171 9.15 -3.83 7.57
N MET A 172 8.21 -4.64 7.06
CA MET A 172 8.45 -6.07 6.82
C MET A 172 9.56 -6.28 5.78
N GLN A 173 9.60 -5.45 4.74
CA GLN A 173 10.69 -5.48 3.75
C GLN A 173 12.05 -5.22 4.39
N LEU A 174 12.16 -4.25 5.31
CA LEU A 174 13.40 -4.01 6.05
C LEU A 174 13.80 -5.21 6.91
N LEU A 175 12.84 -5.80 7.63
CA LEU A 175 13.12 -6.99 8.45
C LEU A 175 13.62 -8.15 7.60
N VAL A 176 13.00 -8.40 6.46
CA VAL A 176 13.46 -9.42 5.50
C VAL A 176 14.86 -9.09 4.96
N ALA A 177 15.12 -7.84 4.57
CA ALA A 177 16.43 -7.43 4.07
C ALA A 177 17.54 -7.67 5.11
N VAL A 178 17.30 -7.32 6.37
CA VAL A 178 18.29 -7.46 7.45
C VAL A 178 18.45 -8.89 7.93
N PHE A 179 17.34 -9.57 8.24
CA PHE A 179 17.40 -10.89 8.90
C PHE A 179 17.47 -12.07 7.95
N VAL A 180 16.95 -11.93 6.72
CA VAL A 180 16.93 -13.01 5.73
C VAL A 180 18.03 -12.82 4.68
N LEU A 181 18.19 -11.59 4.17
CA LEU A 181 19.19 -11.27 3.14
C LEU A 181 20.52 -10.81 3.72
N HIS A 182 20.60 -10.64 5.05
CA HIS A 182 21.81 -10.18 5.76
C HIS A 182 22.40 -8.88 5.21
N GLU A 183 21.51 -7.97 4.71
CA GLU A 183 21.96 -6.67 4.23
C GLU A 183 22.46 -5.80 5.41
N PRO A 184 23.57 -5.06 5.25
CA PRO A 184 24.09 -4.19 6.29
C PRO A 184 23.10 -3.06 6.59
N LEU A 185 22.78 -2.92 7.86
CA LEU A 185 21.87 -1.89 8.34
C LEU A 185 22.61 -0.55 8.41
N ILE A 186 22.42 0.28 7.40
CA ILE A 186 23.05 1.61 7.35
C ILE A 186 22.32 2.54 8.33
N TRP A 187 23.06 3.24 9.19
CA TRP A 187 22.55 4.14 10.22
C TRP A 187 21.45 5.11 9.72
N HIS A 188 21.63 5.65 8.53
CA HIS A 188 20.69 6.57 7.92
C HIS A 188 19.30 5.95 7.69
N LYS A 189 19.22 4.67 7.31
CA LYS A 189 17.95 3.94 7.18
C LYS A 189 17.26 3.79 8.55
N ILE A 190 18.02 3.50 9.60
CA ILE A 190 17.48 3.37 10.97
C ILE A 190 16.77 4.66 11.41
N VAL A 191 17.41 5.82 11.20
CA VAL A 191 16.83 7.13 11.58
C VAL A 191 15.47 7.34 10.88
N VAL A 192 15.39 7.07 9.58
CA VAL A 192 14.12 7.17 8.82
C VAL A 192 13.04 6.27 9.42
N PHE A 193 13.40 5.02 9.72
CA PHE A 193 12.45 4.07 10.32
C PHE A 193 11.98 4.50 11.71
N VAL A 194 12.85 5.06 12.53
CA VAL A 194 12.47 5.59 13.86
C VAL A 194 11.39 6.67 13.72
N PHE A 195 11.53 7.61 12.79
CA PHE A 195 10.49 8.63 12.56
C PHE A 195 9.17 8.03 12.08
N ILE A 196 9.22 7.09 11.14
CA ILE A 196 8.02 6.41 10.63
C ILE A 196 7.33 5.62 11.74
N TRP A 197 8.09 4.84 12.51
CA TRP A 197 7.56 4.06 13.62
C TRP A 197 7.01 4.92 14.76
N ALA A 198 7.66 6.02 15.10
CA ALA A 198 7.14 6.98 16.06
C ALA A 198 5.78 7.56 15.57
N GLY A 199 5.67 7.91 14.29
CA GLY A 199 4.42 8.36 13.70
C GLY A 199 3.32 7.28 13.76
N ILE A 200 3.63 6.03 13.41
CA ILE A 200 2.69 4.91 13.52
C ILE A 200 2.26 4.69 14.98
N ALA A 201 3.19 4.71 15.93
CA ALA A 201 2.88 4.53 17.33
C ALA A 201 1.92 5.61 17.84
N VAL A 202 2.18 6.89 17.54
CA VAL A 202 1.28 8.01 17.90
C VAL A 202 -0.12 7.80 17.28
N PHE A 203 -0.19 7.41 16.01
CA PHE A 203 -1.45 7.15 15.34
C PHE A 203 -2.24 6.00 15.98
N VAL A 204 -1.57 4.89 16.27
CA VAL A 204 -2.20 3.70 16.88
C VAL A 204 -2.70 4.01 18.28
N LEU A 205 -1.88 4.68 19.10
CA LEU A 205 -2.25 5.08 20.46
C LEU A 205 -3.49 5.99 20.47
N GLU A 206 -3.51 7.00 19.60
CA GLU A 206 -4.67 7.89 19.44
C GLU A 206 -5.92 7.12 18.98
N SER A 207 -5.76 6.21 18.00
CA SER A 207 -6.88 5.41 17.49
C SER A 207 -7.46 4.49 18.58
N ILE A 208 -6.62 3.88 19.39
CA ILE A 208 -7.03 3.07 20.56
C ILE A 208 -7.73 3.94 21.60
N TYR A 209 -7.19 5.14 21.89
CA TYR A 209 -7.78 6.08 22.85
C TYR A 209 -9.17 6.49 22.43
N GLN A 210 -9.36 6.93 21.17
CA GLN A 210 -10.66 7.31 20.62
C GLN A 210 -11.65 6.14 20.66
N TYR A 211 -11.23 4.94 20.28
CA TYR A 211 -12.09 3.75 20.33
C TYR A 211 -12.59 3.45 21.76
N ARG A 212 -11.68 3.49 22.74
CA ARG A 212 -12.03 3.25 24.15
C ARG A 212 -13.00 4.31 24.68
N HIS A 213 -12.78 5.58 24.35
CA HIS A 213 -13.63 6.70 24.78
C HIS A 213 -15.04 6.59 24.21
N LEU A 214 -15.17 6.28 22.91
CA LEU A 214 -16.47 6.07 22.27
C LEU A 214 -17.23 4.91 22.90
N ARG A 215 -16.55 3.81 23.20
CA ARG A 215 -17.16 2.63 23.84
C ARG A 215 -17.64 2.93 25.26
N GLN A 216 -16.90 3.71 26.04
CA GLN A 216 -17.31 4.14 27.38
C GLN A 216 -18.56 5.00 27.34
N ASN A 217 -18.60 6.00 26.46
CA ASN A 217 -19.77 6.88 26.31
C ASN A 217 -21.01 6.10 25.89
N HIS A 218 -20.89 5.16 24.96
CA HIS A 218 -22.00 4.32 24.53
C HIS A 218 -22.57 3.47 25.69
N ASN A 219 -21.69 2.88 26.49
CA ASN A 219 -22.09 2.09 27.68
C ASN A 219 -22.75 2.95 28.77
N THR A 220 -22.33 4.20 28.91
CA THR A 220 -22.93 5.14 29.88
C THR A 220 -24.33 5.54 29.46
N THR A 221 -24.53 5.81 28.17
CA THR A 221 -25.84 6.14 27.61
C THR A 221 -26.85 4.99 27.75
N LEU A 222 -26.42 3.75 27.51
CA LEU A 222 -27.26 2.56 27.70
C LEU A 222 -27.63 2.29 29.17
N ARG A 223 -26.78 2.71 30.13
CA ARG A 223 -27.08 2.60 31.55
C ARG A 223 -28.06 3.67 32.04
N GLN A 224 -28.06 4.84 31.43
CA GLN A 224 -28.99 5.94 31.76
C GLN A 224 -30.40 5.76 31.16
N SER A 225 -30.52 4.90 30.13
CA SER A 225 -31.80 4.62 29.46
C SER A 225 -32.55 3.40 30.05
N ARG A 226 -31.98 2.77 31.08
CA ARG A 226 -32.62 1.70 31.88
C ARG A 226 -33.00 2.18 33.26
#